data_b1c6ccaf838ebadcd5edd98e5bbbbc3c
#
_entry.id   b1c6ccaf838ebadcd5edd98e5bbbbc3c
#
_cell.length_a   1.000
_cell.length_b   1.000
_cell.length_c   1.000
_cell.angle_alpha   90.00
_cell.angle_beta   90.00
_cell.angle_gamma   90.00
#
_symmetry.space_group_name_H-M   'P 1'
#
loop_
_entity.id
_entity.type
_entity.pdbx_description
1 polymer ?
#
loop_
_entity_poly.entity_id
_entity_poly.type
_entity_poly.pdbx_seq_one_letter_code
_entity_poly.pdbx_strand_id
1 'polypeptide(L)'
;MATAHYVICYYCKQKFNRDKESFVQVSARRYAHQKCAEEHENSISEEEKELAKLYKYIKNLLGEDYNAARVTKQIKDYQKDGMSYSGILKTLIYFYEVKGNSKEKANGGIGIVPFVYQDAYNYYYSLYMAKLVNETKNIADYKPKEIAIEIESPRAQTKRIKLFNLDEESNEWK
;
A
#
# COMPACT_ATOMS: atom_id res chain seq x y z
N MET A 1 -40.02 24.33 25.30
CA MET A 1 -39.98 24.65 23.85
C MET A 1 -38.60 24.31 23.35
N ALA A 2 -38.46 23.37 22.42
CA ALA A 2 -37.15 23.00 21.88
C ALA A 2 -36.66 24.17 20.99
N THR A 3 -35.48 24.68 21.28
CA THR A 3 -34.85 25.74 20.48
C THR A 3 -34.36 25.13 19.16
N ALA A 4 -34.91 25.60 18.03
CA ALA A 4 -34.54 25.13 16.71
C ALA A 4 -33.08 25.51 16.36
N HIS A 5 -32.25 24.52 15.95
CA HIS A 5 -30.86 24.75 15.63
C HIS A 5 -30.68 25.12 14.15
N TYR A 6 -30.72 26.42 13.85
CA TYR A 6 -30.49 26.92 12.51
C TYR A 6 -29.00 27.14 12.22
N VAL A 7 -28.53 26.67 11.06
CA VAL A 7 -27.19 26.89 10.54
C VAL A 7 -27.20 27.29 9.08
N ILE A 8 -26.09 27.81 8.57
CA ILE A 8 -25.93 28.16 7.15
C ILE A 8 -25.15 27.04 6.45
N CYS A 9 -25.69 26.55 5.35
CA CYS A 9 -25.02 25.57 4.53
C CYS A 9 -23.69 26.10 3.98
N TYR A 10 -22.63 25.32 4.14
CA TYR A 10 -21.29 25.74 3.69
C TYR A 10 -21.20 25.91 2.16
N TYR A 11 -21.95 25.11 1.40
CA TYR A 11 -21.93 25.12 -0.06
C TYR A 11 -22.95 26.08 -0.66
N CYS A 12 -24.24 25.89 -0.45
CA CYS A 12 -25.29 26.72 -1.08
C CYS A 12 -25.61 28.04 -0.33
N LYS A 13 -25.03 28.27 0.85
CA LYS A 13 -25.21 29.46 1.70
C LYS A 13 -26.65 29.70 2.21
N GLN A 14 -27.55 28.73 2.02
CA GLN A 14 -28.92 28.81 2.54
C GLN A 14 -28.96 28.40 4.00
N LYS A 15 -29.89 29.04 4.75
CA LYS A 15 -30.15 28.72 6.16
C LYS A 15 -31.03 27.48 6.24
N PHE A 16 -30.68 26.51 7.08
CA PHE A 16 -31.48 25.30 7.28
C PHE A 16 -31.52 24.89 8.76
N ASN A 17 -32.48 24.04 9.10
CA ASN A 17 -32.64 23.53 10.46
C ASN A 17 -32.12 22.12 10.57
N ARG A 18 -31.05 21.92 11.37
CA ARG A 18 -30.42 20.60 11.60
C ARG A 18 -31.36 19.59 12.24
N ASP A 19 -32.40 20.02 12.96
CA ASP A 19 -33.33 19.11 13.62
C ASP A 19 -34.36 18.53 12.64
N LYS A 20 -34.51 19.13 11.46
CA LYS A 20 -35.52 18.75 10.45
C LYS A 20 -34.94 18.28 9.13
N GLU A 21 -33.72 18.68 8.81
CA GLU A 21 -33.09 18.41 7.52
C GLU A 21 -31.84 17.57 7.67
N SER A 22 -31.62 16.63 6.74
CA SER A 22 -30.41 15.81 6.71
C SER A 22 -29.21 16.69 6.43
N PHE A 23 -28.17 16.57 7.27
CA PHE A 23 -26.97 17.38 7.17
C PHE A 23 -25.70 16.57 7.38
N VAL A 24 -24.59 17.12 6.90
CA VAL A 24 -23.23 16.61 7.12
C VAL A 24 -22.41 17.71 7.79
N GLN A 25 -21.60 17.34 8.75
CA GLN A 25 -20.63 18.24 9.37
C GLN A 25 -19.35 18.27 8.52
N VAL A 26 -19.09 19.39 7.84
CA VAL A 26 -17.93 19.57 6.97
C VAL A 26 -16.66 19.87 7.76
N SER A 27 -16.77 20.58 8.90
CA SER A 27 -15.67 20.85 9.83
C SER A 27 -16.23 21.16 11.22
N ALA A 28 -15.37 21.40 12.22
CA ALA A 28 -15.75 21.59 13.61
C ALA A 28 -16.92 22.55 13.86
N ARG A 29 -17.16 23.54 12.97
CA ARG A 29 -18.24 24.54 13.09
C ARG A 29 -18.98 24.81 11.79
N ARG A 30 -18.82 23.94 10.76
CA ARG A 30 -19.42 24.13 9.43
C ARG A 30 -20.28 22.94 9.06
N TYR A 31 -21.50 23.22 8.63
CA TYR A 31 -22.50 22.23 8.28
C TYR A 31 -22.96 22.45 6.83
N ALA A 32 -23.40 21.42 6.16
CA ALA A 32 -23.98 21.47 4.83
C ALA A 32 -25.20 20.57 4.75
N HIS A 33 -26.15 20.88 3.85
CA HIS A 33 -27.16 19.89 3.48
C HIS A 33 -26.49 18.65 2.93
N GLN A 34 -27.03 17.49 3.22
CA GLN A 34 -26.48 16.23 2.72
C GLN A 34 -26.37 16.23 1.19
N LYS A 35 -27.42 16.67 0.49
CA LYS A 35 -27.42 16.78 -0.99
C LYS A 35 -26.32 17.70 -1.51
N CYS A 36 -26.12 18.86 -0.90
CA CYS A 36 -25.08 19.80 -1.32
C CYS A 36 -23.67 19.23 -1.08
N ALA A 37 -23.49 18.43 -0.05
CA ALA A 37 -22.22 17.75 0.21
C ALA A 37 -21.96 16.66 -0.85
N GLU A 38 -22.95 15.85 -1.18
CA GLU A 38 -22.90 14.82 -2.22
C GLU A 38 -22.65 15.41 -3.62
N GLU A 39 -23.35 16.49 -3.98
CA GLU A 39 -23.15 17.23 -5.23
C GLU A 39 -21.73 17.79 -5.33
N HIS A 40 -21.21 18.36 -4.23
CA HIS A 40 -19.85 18.87 -4.19
C HIS A 40 -18.83 17.72 -4.31
N GLU A 41 -19.03 16.62 -3.62
CA GLU A 41 -18.16 15.45 -3.69
C GLU A 41 -18.14 14.83 -5.10
N ASN A 42 -19.27 14.81 -5.78
CA ASN A 42 -19.39 14.37 -7.16
C ASN A 42 -18.78 15.37 -8.17
N SER A 43 -18.71 16.65 -7.82
CA SER A 43 -18.09 17.68 -8.67
C SER A 43 -16.56 17.71 -8.61
N ILE A 44 -15.95 17.10 -7.56
CA ILE A 44 -14.51 17.00 -7.44
C ILE A 44 -13.99 15.96 -8.45
N SER A 45 -13.02 16.35 -9.26
CA SER A 45 -12.41 15.43 -10.23
C SER A 45 -11.73 14.24 -9.53
N GLU A 46 -11.65 13.09 -10.21
CA GLU A 46 -10.94 11.93 -9.65
C GLU A 46 -9.47 12.25 -9.37
N GLU A 47 -8.84 13.09 -10.19
CA GLU A 47 -7.47 13.55 -9.97
C GLU A 47 -7.31 14.35 -8.68
N GLU A 48 -8.26 15.22 -8.36
CA GLU A 48 -8.24 15.99 -7.11
C GLU A 48 -8.44 15.07 -5.88
N LYS A 49 -9.31 14.06 -6.02
CA LYS A 49 -9.49 13.05 -4.97
C LYS A 49 -8.23 12.23 -4.74
N GLU A 50 -7.56 11.82 -5.81
CA GLU A 50 -6.28 11.09 -5.71
C GLU A 50 -5.17 11.95 -5.08
N LEU A 51 -5.09 13.21 -5.50
CA LEU A 51 -4.14 14.17 -4.93
C LEU A 51 -4.40 14.40 -3.43
N ALA A 52 -5.65 14.54 -3.03
CA ALA A 52 -6.01 14.69 -1.61
C ALA A 52 -5.62 13.45 -0.78
N LYS A 53 -5.84 12.23 -1.33
CA LYS A 53 -5.39 10.97 -0.70
C LYS A 53 -3.88 10.92 -0.56
N LEU A 54 -3.14 11.33 -1.59
CA LEU A 54 -1.68 11.39 -1.59
C LEU A 54 -1.16 12.34 -0.51
N TYR A 55 -1.67 13.58 -0.43
CA TYR A 55 -1.25 14.53 0.61
C TYR A 55 -1.60 14.04 2.02
N LYS A 56 -2.77 13.44 2.20
CA LYS A 56 -3.16 12.85 3.49
C LYS A 56 -2.17 11.77 3.93
N TYR A 57 -1.76 10.88 3.00
CA TYR A 57 -0.79 9.85 3.29
C TYR A 57 0.59 10.43 3.62
N ILE A 58 1.06 11.41 2.83
CA ILE A 58 2.35 12.07 3.06
C ILE A 58 2.38 12.77 4.42
N LYS A 59 1.29 13.44 4.80
CA LYS A 59 1.18 14.07 6.12
C LYS A 59 1.28 13.04 7.25
N ASN A 60 0.63 11.90 7.11
CA ASN A 60 0.71 10.80 8.09
C ASN A 60 2.11 10.17 8.15
N LEU A 61 2.82 10.14 7.02
CA LEU A 61 4.16 9.56 6.91
C LEU A 61 5.23 10.47 7.53
N LEU A 62 5.22 11.76 7.15
CA LEU A 62 6.28 12.73 7.47
C LEU A 62 5.98 13.56 8.72
N GLY A 63 4.76 13.51 9.24
CA GLY A 63 4.30 14.39 10.33
C GLY A 63 3.74 15.72 9.83
N GLU A 64 3.36 16.61 10.75
CA GLU A 64 2.76 17.90 10.39
C GLU A 64 3.77 18.94 9.90
N ASP A 65 5.01 18.85 10.35
CA ASP A 65 6.10 19.83 10.09
C ASP A 65 6.90 19.54 8.82
N TYR A 66 6.38 18.70 7.91
CA TYR A 66 7.09 18.40 6.67
C TYR A 66 7.15 19.60 5.71
N ASN A 67 8.22 19.68 4.91
CA ASN A 67 8.38 20.76 3.93
C ASN A 67 7.40 20.58 2.75
N ALA A 68 6.20 21.17 2.88
CA ALA A 68 5.15 21.08 1.89
C ALA A 68 5.57 21.62 0.50
N ALA A 69 6.38 22.69 0.45
CA ALA A 69 6.86 23.26 -0.80
C ALA A 69 7.77 22.27 -1.56
N ARG A 70 8.68 21.59 -0.85
CA ARG A 70 9.55 20.56 -1.41
C ARG A 70 8.73 19.38 -1.95
N VAL A 71 7.79 18.87 -1.18
CA VAL A 71 6.94 17.74 -1.57
C VAL A 71 6.08 18.10 -2.79
N THR A 72 5.45 19.29 -2.79
CA THR A 72 4.65 19.75 -3.92
C THR A 72 5.48 19.87 -5.20
N LYS A 73 6.72 20.36 -5.10
CA LYS A 73 7.65 20.40 -6.24
C LYS A 73 7.96 18.99 -6.76
N GLN A 74 8.29 18.05 -5.86
CA GLN A 74 8.57 16.66 -6.21
C GLN A 74 7.37 16.00 -6.91
N ILE A 75 6.15 16.19 -6.40
CA ILE A 75 4.94 15.66 -7.05
C ILE A 75 4.78 16.20 -8.47
N LYS A 76 4.98 17.52 -8.66
CA LYS A 76 4.87 18.12 -9.99
C LYS A 76 5.95 17.62 -10.96
N ASP A 77 7.16 17.38 -10.48
CA ASP A 77 8.24 16.85 -11.30
C ASP A 77 7.95 15.40 -11.70
N TYR A 78 7.47 14.57 -10.79
CA TYR A 78 7.05 13.17 -11.08
C TYR A 78 5.87 13.08 -12.05
N GLN A 79 4.93 14.04 -11.98
CA GLN A 79 3.87 14.12 -12.98
C GLN A 79 4.38 14.42 -14.39
N LYS A 80 5.38 15.30 -14.52
CA LYS A 80 6.03 15.55 -15.83
C LYS A 80 6.70 14.29 -16.37
N ASP A 81 7.20 13.43 -15.46
CA ASP A 81 7.78 12.14 -15.81
C ASP A 81 6.72 11.06 -16.07
N GLY A 82 5.43 11.43 -16.10
CA GLY A 82 4.31 10.53 -16.41
C GLY A 82 3.79 9.69 -15.25
N MET A 83 4.19 9.98 -14.01
CA MET A 83 3.70 9.26 -12.83
C MET A 83 2.34 9.85 -12.37
N SER A 84 1.30 9.01 -12.24
CA SER A 84 0.01 9.43 -11.70
C SER A 84 0.06 9.63 -10.17
N TYR A 85 -0.87 10.41 -9.61
CA TYR A 85 -0.98 10.60 -8.16
C TYR A 85 -1.20 9.28 -7.42
N SER A 86 -2.05 8.41 -7.95
CA SER A 86 -2.27 7.07 -7.39
C SER A 86 -1.03 6.19 -7.48
N GLY A 87 -0.25 6.31 -8.58
CA GLY A 87 1.02 5.62 -8.74
C GLY A 87 2.05 6.04 -7.70
N ILE A 88 2.21 7.35 -7.47
CA ILE A 88 3.08 7.91 -6.43
C ILE A 88 2.65 7.41 -5.05
N LEU A 89 1.34 7.46 -4.74
CA LEU A 89 0.80 6.97 -3.47
C LEU A 89 1.10 5.48 -3.26
N LYS A 90 0.80 4.64 -4.24
CA LYS A 90 1.07 3.20 -4.19
C LYS A 90 2.56 2.90 -4.01
N THR A 91 3.43 3.67 -4.64
CA THR A 91 4.88 3.53 -4.49
C THR A 91 5.33 3.80 -3.06
N LEU A 92 4.79 4.84 -2.43
CA LEU A 92 5.09 5.15 -1.03
C LEU A 92 4.55 4.05 -0.10
N ILE A 93 3.32 3.59 -0.29
CA ILE A 93 2.75 2.47 0.49
C ILE A 93 3.62 1.21 0.33
N TYR A 94 3.99 0.87 -0.90
CA TYR A 94 4.86 -0.27 -1.17
C TYR A 94 6.19 -0.17 -0.41
N PHE A 95 6.85 0.99 -0.47
CA PHE A 95 8.16 1.17 0.14
C PHE A 95 8.10 1.13 1.68
N TYR A 96 7.14 1.82 2.29
CA TYR A 96 7.08 1.95 3.75
C TYR A 96 6.29 0.83 4.42
N GLU A 97 5.18 0.40 3.84
CA GLU A 97 4.29 -0.59 4.48
C GLU A 97 4.60 -2.01 4.02
N VAL A 98 4.71 -2.26 2.70
CA VAL A 98 4.95 -3.60 2.17
C VAL A 98 6.40 -4.05 2.42
N LYS A 99 7.37 -3.16 2.15
CA LYS A 99 8.81 -3.44 2.38
C LYS A 99 9.26 -3.17 3.82
N GLY A 100 8.43 -2.54 4.65
CA GLY A 100 8.73 -2.27 6.06
C GLY A 100 9.89 -1.31 6.29
N ASN A 101 10.17 -0.40 5.36
CA ASN A 101 11.28 0.55 5.51
C ASN A 101 10.96 1.63 6.55
N SER A 102 11.99 2.08 7.28
CA SER A 102 11.86 3.17 8.26
C SER A 102 11.45 4.49 7.59
N LYS A 103 10.58 5.25 8.27
CA LYS A 103 10.15 6.59 7.85
C LYS A 103 11.30 7.60 7.80
N GLU A 104 12.37 7.38 8.56
CA GLU A 104 13.58 8.21 8.56
C GLU A 104 14.25 8.28 7.20
N LYS A 105 14.11 7.22 6.38
CA LYS A 105 14.61 7.19 4.99
C LYS A 105 13.94 8.23 4.08
N ALA A 106 12.80 8.79 4.48
CA ALA A 106 12.11 9.84 3.74
C ALA A 106 12.93 11.14 3.64
N ASN A 107 13.82 11.41 4.61
CA ASN A 107 14.64 12.63 4.66
C ASN A 107 13.81 13.91 4.37
N GLY A 108 12.63 14.00 5.01
CA GLY A 108 11.71 15.14 4.88
C GLY A 108 11.05 15.33 3.51
N GLY A 109 11.03 14.31 2.66
CA GLY A 109 10.40 14.36 1.33
C GLY A 109 10.04 12.99 0.78
N ILE A 110 9.64 12.96 -0.49
CA ILE A 110 9.24 11.76 -1.22
C ILE A 110 10.24 11.38 -2.33
N GLY A 111 11.52 11.74 -2.15
CA GLY A 111 12.59 11.55 -3.13
C GLY A 111 12.88 10.10 -3.50
N ILE A 112 12.38 9.12 -2.74
CA ILE A 112 12.54 7.70 -3.01
C ILE A 112 11.68 7.19 -4.19
N VAL A 113 10.59 7.91 -4.52
CA VAL A 113 9.59 7.47 -5.50
C VAL A 113 10.19 7.06 -6.84
N PRO A 114 11.03 7.85 -7.54
CA PRO A 114 11.56 7.46 -8.85
C PRO A 114 12.35 6.15 -8.83
N PHE A 115 13.03 5.86 -7.72
CA PHE A 115 13.89 4.68 -7.60
C PHE A 115 13.11 3.39 -7.35
N VAL A 116 11.89 3.49 -6.81
CA VAL A 116 11.09 2.34 -6.38
C VAL A 116 9.80 2.20 -7.20
N TYR A 117 9.51 3.17 -8.07
CA TYR A 117 8.26 3.21 -8.83
C TYR A 117 8.03 1.95 -9.66
N GLN A 118 9.07 1.49 -10.37
CA GLN A 118 8.96 0.30 -11.22
C GLN A 118 8.74 -0.99 -10.39
N ASP A 119 9.41 -1.10 -9.25
CA ASP A 119 9.24 -2.26 -8.35
C ASP A 119 7.82 -2.29 -7.76
N ALA A 120 7.31 -1.13 -7.35
CA ALA A 120 5.95 -0.98 -6.86
C ALA A 120 4.93 -1.33 -7.95
N TYR A 121 5.15 -0.84 -9.18
CA TYR A 121 4.29 -1.16 -10.32
C TYR A 121 4.23 -2.68 -10.56
N ASN A 122 5.38 -3.34 -10.64
CA ASN A 122 5.47 -4.78 -10.86
C ASN A 122 4.77 -5.57 -9.74
N TYR A 123 4.92 -5.14 -8.48
CA TYR A 123 4.25 -5.74 -7.34
C TYR A 123 2.71 -5.63 -7.46
N TYR A 124 2.18 -4.43 -7.67
CA TYR A 124 0.73 -4.25 -7.79
C TYR A 124 0.16 -4.87 -9.06
N TYR A 125 0.92 -4.89 -10.15
CA TYR A 125 0.54 -5.57 -11.37
C TYR A 125 0.42 -7.09 -11.15
N SER A 126 1.39 -7.69 -10.47
CA SER A 126 1.33 -9.12 -10.14
C SER A 126 0.15 -9.47 -9.24
N LEU A 127 -0.18 -8.62 -8.26
CA LEU A 127 -1.39 -8.77 -7.43
C LEU A 127 -2.67 -8.67 -8.26
N TYR A 128 -2.74 -7.71 -9.18
CA TYR A 128 -3.88 -7.54 -10.07
C TYR A 128 -4.07 -8.77 -10.96
N MET A 129 -2.98 -9.28 -11.56
CA MET A 129 -3.02 -10.49 -12.39
C MET A 129 -3.43 -11.72 -11.59
N ALA A 130 -2.91 -11.88 -10.36
CA ALA A 130 -3.30 -12.97 -9.47
C ALA A 130 -4.81 -12.90 -9.14
N LYS A 131 -5.32 -11.70 -8.84
CA LYS A 131 -6.74 -11.48 -8.60
C LYS A 131 -7.59 -11.85 -9.82
N LEU A 132 -7.22 -11.37 -11.00
CA LEU A 132 -7.92 -11.66 -12.25
C LEU A 132 -7.97 -13.16 -12.54
N VAL A 133 -6.84 -13.87 -12.36
CA VAL A 133 -6.77 -15.32 -12.55
C VAL A 133 -7.65 -16.05 -11.54
N ASN A 134 -7.70 -15.59 -10.28
CA ASN A 134 -8.54 -16.21 -9.25
C ASN A 134 -10.03 -15.96 -9.47
N GLU A 135 -10.40 -14.79 -10.00
CA GLU A 135 -11.80 -14.49 -10.36
C GLU A 135 -12.29 -15.30 -11.56
N THR A 136 -11.37 -15.62 -12.49
CA THR A 136 -11.71 -16.41 -13.70
C THR A 136 -11.65 -17.92 -13.47
N LYS A 137 -10.92 -18.38 -12.44
CA LYS A 137 -10.85 -19.81 -12.09
C LYS A 137 -11.87 -20.14 -11.03
N ASN A 138 -12.85 -20.95 -11.38
CA ASN A 138 -13.75 -21.56 -10.42
C ASN A 138 -12.96 -22.60 -9.61
N ILE A 139 -12.66 -22.30 -8.34
CA ILE A 139 -11.85 -23.18 -7.46
C ILE A 139 -12.52 -24.57 -7.32
N ALA A 140 -13.85 -24.64 -7.49
CA ALA A 140 -14.61 -25.90 -7.47
C ALA A 140 -14.22 -26.85 -8.62
N ASP A 141 -13.70 -26.33 -9.72
CA ASP A 141 -13.29 -27.12 -10.89
C ASP A 141 -11.79 -27.48 -10.90
N TYR A 142 -11.04 -27.00 -9.91
CA TYR A 142 -9.61 -27.29 -9.80
C TYR A 142 -9.39 -28.72 -9.31
N LYS A 143 -9.01 -29.60 -10.24
CA LYS A 143 -8.47 -30.92 -9.92
C LYS A 143 -6.95 -30.80 -9.87
N PRO A 144 -6.30 -30.95 -8.71
CA PRO A 144 -4.85 -30.97 -8.65
C PRO A 144 -4.33 -32.11 -9.54
N LYS A 145 -3.33 -31.83 -10.36
CA LYS A 145 -2.62 -32.90 -11.08
C LYS A 145 -1.84 -33.70 -10.04
N GLU A 146 -2.24 -34.93 -9.84
CA GLU A 146 -1.43 -35.87 -9.07
C GLU A 146 -0.15 -36.14 -9.87
N ILE A 147 0.98 -35.65 -9.38
CA ILE A 147 2.30 -35.97 -9.93
C ILE A 147 2.85 -37.06 -9.02
N ALA A 148 2.77 -38.31 -9.47
CA ALA A 148 3.50 -39.39 -8.80
C ALA A 148 4.99 -39.20 -9.07
N ILE A 149 5.72 -38.77 -8.05
CA ILE A 149 7.18 -38.71 -8.09
C ILE A 149 7.68 -40.02 -7.49
N GLU A 150 8.17 -40.91 -8.34
CA GLU A 150 8.85 -42.11 -7.89
C GLU A 150 10.27 -41.72 -7.41
N ILE A 151 10.42 -41.59 -6.10
CA ILE A 151 11.73 -41.31 -5.49
C ILE A 151 12.43 -42.65 -5.30
N GLU A 152 13.41 -42.94 -6.17
CA GLU A 152 14.30 -44.07 -5.93
C GLU A 152 14.99 -43.89 -4.56
N SER A 153 14.84 -44.89 -3.68
CA SER A 153 15.52 -44.86 -2.40
C SER A 153 17.02 -44.71 -2.66
N PRO A 154 17.70 -43.77 -2.02
CA PRO A 154 19.15 -43.65 -2.16
C PRO A 154 19.76 -45.00 -1.73
N ARG A 155 20.37 -45.69 -2.67
CA ARG A 155 21.15 -46.89 -2.34
C ARG A 155 22.16 -46.49 -1.28
N ALA A 156 21.99 -47.00 -0.08
CA ALA A 156 22.92 -46.78 1.00
C ALA A 156 24.28 -47.33 0.54
N GLN A 157 25.13 -46.45 0.01
CA GLN A 157 26.51 -46.72 -0.15
C GLN A 157 27.12 -46.77 1.24
N THR A 158 27.09 -47.95 1.87
CA THR A 158 27.88 -48.20 3.04
C THR A 158 29.36 -48.20 2.59
N LYS A 159 29.95 -47.00 2.55
CA LYS A 159 31.40 -46.90 2.59
C LYS A 159 31.80 -47.55 3.91
N ARG A 160 32.40 -48.77 3.83
CA ARG A 160 33.08 -49.33 4.98
C ARG A 160 34.17 -48.35 5.38
N ILE A 161 33.92 -47.61 6.44
CA ILE A 161 34.96 -46.83 7.10
C ILE A 161 35.95 -47.85 7.59
N LYS A 162 37.16 -47.89 7.00
CA LYS A 162 38.25 -48.65 7.58
C LYS A 162 38.47 -48.09 8.97
N LEU A 163 38.09 -48.85 9.98
CA LEU A 163 38.47 -48.54 11.35
C LEU A 163 39.99 -48.50 11.40
N PHE A 164 40.52 -47.38 11.82
CA PHE A 164 41.94 -47.19 12.08
C PHE A 164 42.34 -48.20 13.14
N ASN A 165 43.30 -49.08 12.82
CA ASN A 165 43.82 -50.02 13.77
C ASN A 165 44.90 -49.28 14.59
N LEU A 166 44.56 -48.88 15.80
CA LEU A 166 45.48 -48.19 16.73
C LEU A 166 46.70 -49.02 17.12
N ASP A 167 46.67 -50.31 16.86
CA ASP A 167 47.75 -51.22 17.19
C ASP A 167 48.90 -51.25 16.15
N GLU A 168 48.72 -50.72 14.96
CA GLU A 168 49.77 -50.67 13.91
C GLU A 168 50.64 -49.42 14.00
N GLU A 169 50.25 -48.36 14.65
CA GLU A 169 51.08 -47.14 14.78
C GLU A 169 52.02 -47.13 15.98
N SER A 170 51.92 -48.11 16.90
CA SER A 170 52.81 -48.15 18.08
C SER A 170 54.22 -48.61 17.77
N ASN A 171 54.51 -49.07 16.56
CA ASN A 171 55.81 -49.57 16.18
C ASN A 171 56.77 -48.65 15.43
N GLU A 172 56.30 -47.45 15.06
CA GLU A 172 57.10 -46.42 14.36
C GLU A 172 57.80 -45.40 15.28
N TRP A 173 57.65 -45.54 16.60
CA TRP A 173 58.27 -44.61 17.58
C TRP A 173 59.32 -45.36 18.47
N LYS A 174 60.27 -46.01 17.83
CA LYS A 174 61.48 -46.43 18.52
C LYS A 174 62.72 -46.03 17.76
#